data_61f4c9dac9e5de67c81fab79c92c2603
#
_entry.id   61f4c9dac9e5de67c81fab79c92c2603
#
_cell.length_a   1.000
_cell.length_b   1.000
_cell.length_c   1.000
_cell.angle_alpha   90.00
_cell.angle_beta   90.00
_cell.angle_gamma   90.00
#
_symmetry.space_group_name_H-M   'P 1'
#
loop_
_entity.id
_entity.type
_entity.pdbx_description
1 polymer ?
#
loop_
_entity_poly.entity_id
_entity_poly.type
_entity_poly.pdbx_seq_one_letter_code
_entity_poly.pdbx_strand_id
1 'polypeptide(L)'
;VTLEWNAEDVAEVFATMLSPGEEPCEDITKPCALEYYFCVREFGFEYRADKVLAADKEIGITSGKIISYTYNSMISLAFISAEYAKEGTELEILWGTPGTRQMKVRAKVARFPYNQDYIRNEKRDVSDIPVFER
;
A
#
# COMPACT_ATOMS: atom_id res chain seq x y z
N VAL A 1 5.56 -1.84 -9.44
CA VAL A 1 6.12 -0.61 -8.83
C VAL A 1 5.76 -0.52 -7.38
N THR A 2 6.45 0.37 -6.64
CA THR A 2 6.03 0.82 -5.32
C THR A 2 5.29 2.15 -5.46
N LEU A 3 4.17 2.31 -4.76
CA LEU A 3 3.48 3.59 -4.63
C LEU A 3 3.73 4.15 -3.22
N GLU A 4 4.10 5.43 -3.14
CA GLU A 4 4.16 6.19 -1.89
C GLU A 4 2.91 7.07 -1.80
N TRP A 5 2.14 6.89 -0.75
CA TRP A 5 0.86 7.55 -0.55
C TRP A 5 1.04 8.94 0.05
N ASN A 6 0.22 9.89 -0.35
CA ASN A 6 0.25 11.23 0.21
C ASN A 6 -0.23 11.23 1.66
N ALA A 7 0.59 11.76 2.57
CA ALA A 7 0.33 11.71 3.99
C ALA A 7 -0.89 12.55 4.42
N GLU A 8 -1.14 13.69 3.75
CA GLU A 8 -2.29 14.56 4.06
C GLU A 8 -3.60 13.86 3.69
N ASP A 9 -3.66 13.25 2.50
CA ASP A 9 -4.83 12.53 2.04
C ASP A 9 -5.10 11.29 2.89
N VAL A 10 -4.06 10.57 3.32
CA VAL A 10 -4.18 9.44 4.25
C VAL A 10 -4.74 9.91 5.60
N ALA A 11 -4.27 11.04 6.11
CA ALA A 11 -4.79 11.63 7.34
C ALA A 11 -6.25 12.08 7.18
N GLU A 12 -6.64 12.60 6.01
CA GLU A 12 -8.02 12.98 5.71
C GLU A 12 -8.95 11.77 5.70
N VAL A 13 -8.55 10.67 5.05
CA VAL A 13 -9.30 9.41 5.11
C VAL A 13 -9.50 8.95 6.55
N PHE A 14 -8.43 8.96 7.35
CA PHE A 14 -8.51 8.60 8.77
C PHE A 14 -9.45 9.52 9.55
N ALA A 15 -9.41 10.83 9.28
CA ALA A 15 -10.25 11.82 9.94
C ALA A 15 -11.76 11.59 9.73
N THR A 16 -12.15 10.97 8.61
CA THR A 16 -13.57 10.62 8.37
C THR A 16 -14.15 9.69 9.43
N MET A 17 -13.32 8.83 10.03
CA MET A 17 -13.74 7.91 11.10
C MET A 17 -14.04 8.63 12.42
N LEU A 18 -13.52 9.84 12.58
CA LEU A 18 -13.67 10.67 13.78
C LEU A 18 -14.69 11.82 13.59
N SER A 19 -15.33 11.90 12.42
CA SER A 19 -16.27 12.96 12.05
C SER A 19 -17.71 12.52 12.35
N PRO A 20 -18.36 13.05 13.41
CA PRO A 20 -19.74 12.68 13.75
C PRO A 20 -20.73 13.06 12.65
N GLY A 21 -21.64 12.16 12.33
CA GLY A 21 -22.76 12.42 11.40
C GLY A 21 -22.45 12.21 9.93
N GLU A 22 -21.24 11.79 9.59
CA GLU A 22 -20.85 11.41 8.24
C GLU A 22 -20.62 9.89 8.13
N GLU A 23 -20.86 9.33 6.95
CA GLU A 23 -20.44 7.97 6.66
C GLU A 23 -18.91 7.92 6.64
N PRO A 24 -18.25 7.12 7.48
CA PRO A 24 -16.81 7.02 7.49
C PRO A 24 -16.29 6.29 6.24
N CYS A 25 -15.11 6.64 5.79
CA CYS A 25 -14.36 5.80 4.89
C CYS A 25 -13.88 4.54 5.61
N GLU A 26 -13.55 3.52 4.86
CA GLU A 26 -12.95 2.32 5.40
C GLU A 26 -11.60 2.64 6.08
N ASP A 27 -11.34 1.96 7.19
CA ASP A 27 -10.16 2.18 8.01
C ASP A 27 -8.85 1.95 7.23
N ILE A 28 -8.20 3.04 6.90
CA ILE A 28 -6.96 3.03 6.11
C ILE A 28 -5.76 2.47 6.89
N THR A 29 -5.86 2.36 8.20
CA THR A 29 -4.77 1.82 9.04
C THR A 29 -4.76 0.30 9.08
N LYS A 30 -5.89 -0.34 8.77
CA LYS A 30 -5.96 -1.80 8.74
C LYS A 30 -5.15 -2.35 7.57
N PRO A 31 -4.47 -3.47 7.78
CA PRO A 31 -3.89 -4.20 6.67
C PRO A 31 -4.99 -4.58 5.68
N CYS A 32 -4.60 -4.79 4.44
CA CYS A 32 -5.49 -5.25 3.38
C CYS A 32 -6.30 -6.47 3.86
N ALA A 33 -7.58 -6.52 3.50
CA ALA A 33 -8.62 -7.41 4.04
C ALA A 33 -8.32 -8.92 4.10
N LEU A 34 -7.18 -9.37 3.58
CA LEU A 34 -6.72 -10.75 3.66
C LEU A 34 -6.69 -11.30 5.09
N GLU A 35 -6.35 -10.46 6.08
CA GLU A 35 -6.31 -10.92 7.48
C GLU A 35 -7.71 -11.07 8.10
N TYR A 36 -8.68 -10.36 7.60
CA TYR A 36 -10.04 -10.38 8.16
C TYR A 36 -10.89 -11.54 7.65
N TYR A 37 -10.63 -12.01 6.43
CA TYR A 37 -11.43 -13.04 5.78
C TYR A 37 -10.89 -14.46 5.92
N PHE A 38 -9.68 -14.62 6.41
CA PHE A 38 -9.09 -15.95 6.60
C PHE A 38 -9.89 -16.83 7.57
N CYS A 39 -10.70 -16.21 8.45
CA CYS A 39 -11.46 -16.92 9.48
C CYS A 39 -12.93 -17.18 9.16
N VAL A 40 -13.49 -16.68 8.05
CA VAL A 40 -14.96 -16.56 7.99
C VAL A 40 -15.64 -17.22 6.78
N ARG A 41 -14.93 -17.64 5.74
CA ARG A 41 -15.59 -18.35 4.64
C ARG A 41 -14.79 -19.53 4.10
N GLU A 42 -15.48 -20.65 4.09
CA GLU A 42 -15.07 -21.89 3.44
C GLU A 42 -14.55 -21.64 2.03
N PHE A 43 -13.22 -21.76 1.84
CA PHE A 43 -12.55 -21.93 0.55
C PHE A 43 -12.58 -20.79 -0.48
N GLY A 44 -12.83 -19.55 -0.12
CA GLY A 44 -12.71 -18.41 -1.02
C GLY A 44 -11.66 -17.41 -0.55
N PHE A 45 -10.51 -17.33 -1.21
CA PHE A 45 -9.57 -16.21 -1.03
C PHE A 45 -10.13 -15.00 -1.75
N GLU A 46 -10.72 -14.07 -1.04
CA GLU A 46 -11.09 -12.78 -1.61
C GLU A 46 -9.89 -11.85 -1.51
N TYR A 47 -9.19 -11.71 -2.63
CA TYR A 47 -8.06 -10.79 -2.74
C TYR A 47 -8.57 -9.39 -3.03
N ARG A 48 -8.32 -8.47 -2.10
CA ARG A 48 -8.64 -7.07 -2.32
C ARG A 48 -7.49 -6.33 -2.96
N ALA A 49 -7.81 -5.60 -4.01
CA ALA A 49 -6.92 -4.64 -4.63
C ALA A 49 -7.66 -3.35 -4.88
N ASP A 50 -7.02 -2.23 -4.58
CA ASP A 50 -7.58 -0.91 -4.83
C ASP A 50 -7.18 -0.45 -6.24
N LYS A 51 -8.07 0.31 -6.91
CA LYS A 51 -7.81 0.82 -8.25
C LYS A 51 -6.78 1.93 -8.21
N VAL A 52 -5.86 1.90 -9.18
CA VAL A 52 -4.91 2.99 -9.45
C VAL A 52 -5.38 3.75 -10.67
N LEU A 53 -5.48 5.07 -10.53
CA LEU A 53 -6.00 5.98 -11.54
C LEU A 53 -4.94 6.97 -12.01
N ALA A 54 -4.99 7.32 -13.28
CA ALA A 54 -4.30 8.47 -13.88
C ALA A 54 -5.35 9.31 -14.60
N ALA A 55 -5.59 10.55 -14.16
CA ALA A 55 -6.63 11.43 -14.70
C ALA A 55 -7.99 10.72 -14.86
N ASP A 56 -8.46 10.09 -13.79
CA ASP A 56 -9.71 9.31 -13.70
C ASP A 56 -9.76 7.99 -14.51
N LYS A 57 -8.74 7.70 -15.29
CA LYS A 57 -8.63 6.45 -16.03
C LYS A 57 -7.99 5.38 -15.13
N GLU A 58 -8.63 4.23 -15.01
CA GLU A 58 -8.03 3.07 -14.36
C GLU A 58 -6.84 2.57 -15.18
N ILE A 59 -5.67 2.52 -14.55
CA ILE A 59 -4.40 2.13 -15.16
C ILE A 59 -3.76 0.93 -14.49
N GLY A 60 -4.34 0.45 -13.40
CA GLY A 60 -3.82 -0.68 -12.65
C GLY A 60 -4.47 -0.85 -11.30
N ILE A 61 -3.85 -1.68 -10.49
CA ILE A 61 -4.30 -2.03 -9.15
C ILE A 61 -3.15 -1.98 -8.16
N THR A 62 -3.46 -1.72 -6.90
CA THR A 62 -2.50 -1.75 -5.80
C THR A 62 -3.00 -2.61 -4.65
N SER A 63 -2.09 -3.23 -3.93
CA SER A 63 -2.38 -4.08 -2.79
C SER A 63 -1.23 -4.06 -1.79
N GLY A 64 -1.42 -4.73 -0.65
CA GLY A 64 -0.35 -4.92 0.33
C GLY A 64 0.20 -3.61 0.88
N LYS A 65 -0.68 -2.63 1.17
CA LYS A 65 -0.26 -1.38 1.79
C LYS A 65 0.26 -1.59 3.21
N ILE A 66 1.24 -0.80 3.57
CA ILE A 66 1.86 -0.82 4.90
C ILE A 66 2.31 0.58 5.31
N ILE A 67 2.23 0.87 6.59
CA ILE A 67 2.89 2.05 7.17
C ILE A 67 4.32 1.66 7.50
N SER A 68 5.27 2.28 6.83
CA SER A 68 6.68 2.12 7.13
C SER A 68 7.11 3.11 8.20
N TYR A 69 7.36 2.62 9.40
CA TYR A 69 7.86 3.46 10.50
C TYR A 69 9.30 3.93 10.26
N THR A 70 10.07 3.23 9.44
CA THR A 70 11.44 3.64 9.09
C THR A 70 11.46 4.88 8.21
N TYR A 71 10.50 5.00 7.30
CA TYR A 71 10.42 6.10 6.34
C TYR A 71 9.28 7.08 6.65
N ASN A 72 8.49 6.81 7.70
CA ASN A 72 7.31 7.61 8.08
C ASN A 72 6.35 7.84 6.91
N SER A 73 6.15 6.81 6.09
CA SER A 73 5.27 6.89 4.92
C SER A 73 4.45 5.63 4.76
N MET A 74 3.27 5.78 4.16
CA MET A 74 2.46 4.67 3.71
C MET A 74 2.89 4.30 2.31
N ILE A 75 3.17 3.02 2.09
CA ILE A 75 3.57 2.48 0.80
C ILE A 75 2.73 1.26 0.43
N SER A 76 2.63 0.97 -0.86
CA SER A 76 2.01 -0.25 -1.36
C SER A 76 2.71 -0.76 -2.61
N LEU A 77 2.47 -2.03 -2.94
CA LEU A 77 2.89 -2.60 -4.21
C LEU A 77 1.77 -2.44 -5.23
N ALA A 78 2.12 -2.13 -6.47
CA ALA A 78 1.15 -1.93 -7.53
C ALA A 78 1.57 -2.56 -8.85
N PHE A 79 0.58 -3.03 -9.59
CA PHE A 79 0.67 -3.42 -10.98
C PHE A 79 -0.04 -2.37 -11.82
N ILE A 80 0.70 -1.62 -12.61
CA ILE A 80 0.18 -0.52 -13.42
C ILE A 80 0.67 -0.62 -14.86
N SER A 81 0.00 0.07 -15.78
CA SER A 81 0.45 0.17 -17.16
C SER A 81 1.86 0.77 -17.23
N ALA A 82 2.73 0.16 -18.04
CA ALA A 82 4.17 0.48 -18.09
C ALA A 82 4.47 1.95 -18.42
N GLU A 83 3.60 2.60 -19.18
CA GLU A 83 3.71 4.02 -19.54
C GLU A 83 3.69 4.97 -18.33
N TYR A 84 3.08 4.53 -17.20
CA TYR A 84 3.01 5.29 -15.95
C TYR A 84 4.04 4.85 -14.90
N ALA A 85 4.87 3.84 -15.20
CA ALA A 85 5.76 3.22 -14.21
C ALA A 85 7.04 4.03 -13.89
N LYS A 86 7.21 5.21 -14.50
CA LYS A 86 8.37 6.06 -14.24
C LYS A 86 8.33 6.61 -12.82
N GLU A 87 9.45 6.50 -12.09
CA GLU A 87 9.59 7.09 -10.75
C GLU A 87 9.25 8.58 -10.75
N GLY A 88 8.50 9.01 -9.74
CA GLY A 88 7.99 10.37 -9.61
C GLY A 88 6.65 10.62 -10.32
N THR A 89 6.11 9.67 -11.08
CA THR A 89 4.79 9.82 -11.70
C THR A 89 3.71 9.94 -10.62
N GLU A 90 2.89 10.97 -10.72
CA GLU A 90 1.76 11.21 -9.81
C GLU A 90 0.53 10.44 -10.28
N LEU A 91 -0.11 9.76 -9.34
CA LEU A 91 -1.25 8.88 -9.55
C LEU A 91 -2.25 9.07 -8.40
N GLU A 92 -3.43 8.47 -8.53
CA GLU A 92 -4.43 8.42 -7.47
C GLU A 92 -4.79 6.96 -7.17
N ILE A 93 -5.08 6.68 -5.92
CA ILE A 93 -5.58 5.38 -5.47
C ILE A 93 -7.02 5.59 -5.01
N LEU A 94 -7.95 4.82 -5.55
CA LEU A 94 -9.34 4.85 -5.12
C LEU A 94 -9.49 3.94 -3.91
N TRP A 95 -9.38 4.54 -2.72
CA TRP A 95 -9.49 3.84 -1.45
C TRP A 95 -10.93 3.57 -1.04
N GLY A 96 -11.20 2.39 -0.57
CA GLY A 96 -12.49 1.96 -0.03
C GLY A 96 -13.20 0.90 -0.87
N THR A 97 -14.02 0.06 -0.22
CA THR A 97 -14.79 -0.98 -0.88
C THR A 97 -15.85 -0.36 -1.81
N PRO A 98 -16.03 -0.85 -3.05
CA PRO A 98 -17.11 -0.42 -3.91
C PRO A 98 -18.48 -0.56 -3.21
N GLY A 99 -19.30 0.50 -3.28
CA GLY A 99 -20.60 0.58 -2.61
C GLY A 99 -20.57 1.18 -1.20
N THR A 100 -19.39 1.51 -0.67
CA THR A 100 -19.18 2.31 0.52
C THR A 100 -18.62 3.67 0.16
N ARG A 101 -18.41 4.56 1.13
CA ARG A 101 -17.72 5.84 0.90
C ARG A 101 -16.29 5.57 0.45
N GLN A 102 -15.96 6.01 -0.76
CA GLN A 102 -14.62 5.92 -1.32
C GLN A 102 -13.97 7.31 -1.37
N MET A 103 -12.66 7.37 -1.24
CA MET A 103 -11.86 8.58 -1.43
C MET A 103 -10.69 8.32 -2.35
N LYS A 104 -10.33 9.32 -3.16
CA LYS A 104 -9.10 9.31 -3.93
C LYS A 104 -7.96 9.78 -3.04
N VAL A 105 -6.91 9.01 -2.99
CA VAL A 105 -5.68 9.31 -2.27
C VAL A 105 -4.57 9.49 -3.29
N ARG A 106 -3.96 10.66 -3.31
CA ARG A 106 -2.80 10.91 -4.17
C ARG A 106 -1.66 9.97 -3.79
N ALA A 107 -0.95 9.52 -4.79
CA ALA A 107 0.24 8.70 -4.63
C ALA A 107 1.24 9.02 -5.73
N LYS A 108 2.51 8.66 -5.52
CA LYS A 108 3.51 8.74 -6.58
C LYS A 108 4.26 7.43 -6.72
N VAL A 109 4.71 7.15 -7.92
CA VAL A 109 5.61 6.02 -8.18
C VAL A 109 6.94 6.29 -7.49
N ALA A 110 7.29 5.43 -6.56
CA ALA A 110 8.53 5.49 -5.81
C ALA A 110 9.56 4.48 -6.34
N ARG A 111 10.79 4.61 -5.87
CA ARG A 111 11.89 3.68 -6.19
C ARG A 111 11.54 2.23 -5.84
N PHE A 112 12.08 1.29 -6.60
CA PHE A 112 11.93 -0.13 -6.33
C PHE A 112 13.31 -0.84 -6.40
N PRO A 113 13.70 -1.61 -5.38
CA PRO A 113 13.01 -1.77 -4.09
C PRO A 113 13.00 -0.46 -3.29
N TYR A 114 11.92 -0.22 -2.55
CA TYR A 114 11.74 1.02 -1.77
C TYR A 114 12.83 1.20 -0.71
N ASN A 115 13.16 0.11 -0.03
CA ASN A 115 14.25 0.07 0.95
C ASN A 115 15.59 -0.21 0.27
N GLN A 116 16.25 0.83 -0.21
CA GLN A 116 17.61 0.74 -0.78
C GLN A 116 18.72 1.07 0.23
N ASP A 117 18.36 1.71 1.33
CA ASP A 117 19.30 2.23 2.32
C ASP A 117 19.62 1.20 3.41
N TYR A 118 18.89 0.08 3.40
CA TYR A 118 19.05 -0.97 4.40
C TYR A 118 19.82 -2.17 3.85
N ILE A 119 20.61 -2.69 4.67
CA ILE A 119 21.38 -3.96 4.81
C ILE A 119 21.26 -5.03 3.67
N ARG A 120 20.19 -5.05 2.86
CA ARG A 120 20.07 -6.00 1.73
C ARG A 120 21.07 -5.75 0.60
N ASN A 121 21.57 -4.52 0.48
CA ASN A 121 22.52 -4.14 -0.56
C ASN A 121 23.98 -4.19 -0.05
N GLU A 122 24.19 -4.28 1.27
CA GLU A 122 25.50 -4.50 1.82
C GLU A 122 25.84 -6.00 1.74
N LYS A 123 26.99 -6.30 1.13
CA LYS A 123 27.56 -7.63 1.21
C LYS A 123 27.96 -7.86 2.66
N ARG A 124 27.15 -8.60 3.40
CA ARG A 124 27.51 -9.03 4.74
C ARG A 124 28.64 -10.05 4.64
N ASP A 125 29.71 -9.78 5.36
CA ASP A 125 30.68 -10.81 5.67
C ASP A 125 29.99 -11.81 6.61
N VAL A 126 29.87 -13.05 6.15
CA VAL A 126 29.24 -14.16 6.89
C VAL A 126 30.30 -15.07 7.53
N SER A 127 31.59 -14.69 7.47
CA SER A 127 32.67 -15.48 8.03
C SER A 127 32.58 -15.65 9.54
N ASP A 128 31.95 -14.67 10.22
CA ASP A 128 31.80 -14.68 11.68
C ASP A 128 30.52 -15.39 12.18
N ILE A 129 29.73 -15.97 11.28
CA ILE A 129 28.54 -16.73 11.69
C ILE A 129 29.00 -18.07 12.27
N PRO A 130 28.69 -18.39 13.55
CA PRO A 130 29.05 -19.68 14.13
C PRO A 130 28.41 -20.83 13.35
N VAL A 131 29.21 -21.75 12.89
CA VAL A 131 28.73 -23.00 12.30
C VAL A 131 28.51 -23.97 13.46
N PHE A 132 27.27 -24.38 13.67
CA PHE A 132 26.99 -25.44 14.63
C PHE A 132 27.40 -26.78 14.01
N GLU A 133 28.38 -27.42 14.60
CA GLU A 133 28.67 -28.82 14.30
C GLU A 133 27.48 -29.70 14.75
N ARG A 134 27.06 -30.59 13.87
CA ARG A 134 25.97 -31.54 14.15
C ARG A 134 26.53 -32.77 14.83
#